data_eddc9d87ce297a45bec0316e630e6d0c
#
_entry.id   eddc9d87ce297a45bec0316e630e6d0c
#
_cell.length_a   1.000
_cell.length_b   1.000
_cell.length_c   1.000
_cell.angle_alpha   90.00
_cell.angle_beta   90.00
_cell.angle_gamma   90.00
#
_symmetry.space_group_name_H-M   'P 1'
#
loop_
_entity.id
_entity.type
_entity.pdbx_description
1 polymer ?
#
loop_
_entity_poly.entity_id
_entity_poly.type
_entity_poly.pdbx_seq_one_letter_code
_entity_poly.pdbx_strand_id
1 'polypeptide(L)'
;PLLGPAKTFINHATVDYETTEYLVAECARMGCAFLNAPFTGSKVAAGNASLVYYAGGDKELIERLQPFLETTATQIMRVPSPLAATILKLTTNLITASTVQALAEGLSINAAHGIPADTYLSAIEPNACASTLVQMKGPSMAKGDYSPHFSLSNMLKDARYMLDLARRAGLKTPGIANTTDQMQKRNDLGEGESDFSILYRQFKQK
;
A
#
# COMPACT_ATOMS: atom_id res chain seq x y z
N PRO A 1 21.65 24.93 -6.31
CA PRO A 1 20.67 24.00 -5.72
C PRO A 1 19.81 23.37 -6.80
N LEU A 2 19.45 22.07 -6.62
CA LEU A 2 18.60 21.34 -7.55
C LEU A 2 17.15 21.82 -7.53
N LEU A 3 16.69 22.36 -6.40
CA LEU A 3 15.35 22.92 -6.16
C LEU A 3 15.41 24.43 -5.96
N GLY A 4 14.34 25.15 -6.25
CA GLY A 4 14.22 26.60 -6.12
C GLY A 4 12.89 27.13 -6.67
N PRO A 5 12.67 28.47 -6.70
CA PRO A 5 11.36 29.10 -6.95
C PRO A 5 10.68 28.71 -8.27
N ALA A 6 11.45 28.33 -9.30
CA ALA A 6 10.90 27.91 -10.60
C ALA A 6 10.67 26.40 -10.73
N LYS A 7 10.82 25.63 -9.64
CA LYS A 7 10.73 24.18 -9.64
C LYS A 7 9.49 23.69 -8.90
N THR A 8 9.04 22.54 -9.31
CA THR A 8 8.00 21.78 -8.58
C THR A 8 8.59 20.44 -8.18
N PHE A 9 8.49 20.12 -6.89
CA PHE A 9 8.82 18.79 -6.40
C PHE A 9 7.54 17.96 -6.26
N ILE A 10 7.48 16.83 -6.96
CA ILE A 10 6.37 15.89 -6.87
C ILE A 10 6.88 14.64 -6.18
N ASN A 11 6.29 14.28 -5.04
CA ASN A 11 6.58 13.04 -4.35
C ASN A 11 5.54 11.98 -4.71
N HIS A 12 5.98 10.88 -5.31
CA HIS A 12 5.14 9.70 -5.59
C HIS A 12 5.43 8.54 -4.63
N ALA A 13 6.50 8.63 -3.84
CA ALA A 13 6.87 7.57 -2.92
C ALA A 13 5.91 7.51 -1.71
N THR A 14 5.67 6.30 -1.21
CA THR A 14 5.04 6.12 0.10
C THR A 14 6.08 6.35 1.18
N VAL A 15 5.95 7.47 1.86
CA VAL A 15 6.80 7.90 2.98
C VAL A 15 5.95 8.06 4.25
N ASP A 16 6.61 8.22 5.40
CA ASP A 16 5.94 8.48 6.67
C ASP A 16 5.43 9.92 6.80
N TYR A 17 4.73 10.17 7.89
CA TYR A 17 4.14 11.47 8.20
C TYR A 17 5.23 12.55 8.40
N GLU A 18 6.29 12.24 9.16
CA GLU A 18 7.39 13.19 9.44
C GLU A 18 8.15 13.57 8.18
N THR A 19 8.45 12.61 7.33
CA THR A 19 9.09 12.86 6.04
C THR A 19 8.23 13.79 5.18
N THR A 20 6.90 13.60 5.20
CA THR A 20 6.00 14.49 4.46
C THR A 20 6.01 15.92 5.04
N GLU A 21 5.96 16.07 6.37
CA GLU A 21 6.09 17.37 7.03
C GLU A 21 7.40 18.07 6.67
N TYR A 22 8.51 17.32 6.75
CA TYR A 22 9.83 17.81 6.38
C TYR A 22 9.88 18.30 4.92
N LEU A 23 9.34 17.51 3.97
CA LEU A 23 9.32 17.88 2.56
C LEU A 23 8.49 19.14 2.30
N VAL A 24 7.34 19.28 2.97
CA VAL A 24 6.50 20.50 2.89
C VAL A 24 7.30 21.72 3.38
N ALA A 25 7.90 21.62 4.56
CA ALA A 25 8.67 22.73 5.16
C ALA A 25 9.89 23.10 4.31
N GLU A 26 10.61 22.10 3.82
CA GLU A 26 11.85 22.33 3.06
C GLU A 26 11.55 22.92 1.67
N CYS A 27 10.50 22.46 0.99
CA CYS A 27 10.08 23.06 -0.27
C CYS A 27 9.63 24.52 -0.08
N ALA A 28 8.88 24.82 0.98
CA ALA A 28 8.49 26.18 1.33
C ALA A 28 9.72 27.08 1.60
N ARG A 29 10.71 26.59 2.37
CA ARG A 29 11.96 27.30 2.65
C ARG A 29 12.75 27.63 1.37
N MET A 30 12.71 26.74 0.37
CA MET A 30 13.40 26.93 -0.92
C MET A 30 12.55 27.70 -1.94
N GLY A 31 11.30 28.06 -1.63
CA GLY A 31 10.35 28.66 -2.59
C GLY A 31 9.93 27.71 -3.70
N CYS A 32 10.10 26.40 -3.51
CA CYS A 32 9.74 25.36 -4.47
C CYS A 32 8.28 24.93 -4.25
N ALA A 33 7.50 24.78 -5.32
CA ALA A 33 6.16 24.21 -5.21
C ALA A 33 6.25 22.71 -4.86
N PHE A 34 5.33 22.22 -4.02
CA PHE A 34 5.31 20.83 -3.58
C PHE A 34 3.96 20.17 -3.81
N LEU A 35 3.99 19.00 -4.44
CA LEU A 35 2.83 18.11 -4.59
C LEU A 35 3.17 16.75 -3.99
N ASN A 36 2.39 16.30 -3.02
CA ASN A 36 2.44 14.91 -2.57
C ASN A 36 1.37 14.12 -3.30
N ALA A 37 1.77 13.20 -4.16
CA ALA A 37 0.89 12.42 -5.01
C ALA A 37 1.27 10.92 -4.97
N PRO A 38 1.21 10.27 -3.78
CA PRO A 38 1.32 8.82 -3.73
C PRO A 38 0.18 8.19 -4.52
N PHE A 39 0.42 6.97 -5.02
CA PHE A 39 -0.54 6.29 -5.88
C PHE A 39 -0.94 4.91 -5.34
N THR A 40 -2.07 4.44 -5.83
CA THR A 40 -2.47 3.04 -5.77
C THR A 40 -2.55 2.47 -7.17
N GLY A 41 -2.31 1.18 -7.27
CA GLY A 41 -2.19 0.43 -8.51
C GLY A 41 -0.96 -0.48 -8.45
N SER A 42 -1.07 -1.64 -9.11
CA SER A 42 0.02 -2.61 -9.20
C SER A 42 1.01 -2.22 -10.31
N LYS A 43 2.08 -3.02 -10.46
CA LYS A 43 3.00 -2.94 -11.61
C LYS A 43 2.25 -2.98 -12.96
N VAL A 44 1.18 -3.78 -13.04
CA VAL A 44 0.33 -3.87 -14.24
C VAL A 44 -0.43 -2.56 -14.46
N ALA A 45 -1.02 -1.98 -13.43
CA ALA A 45 -1.69 -0.69 -13.53
C ALA A 45 -0.73 0.43 -13.96
N ALA A 46 0.49 0.42 -13.44
CA ALA A 46 1.52 1.39 -13.86
C ALA A 46 1.87 1.23 -15.35
N GLY A 47 2.06 -0.01 -15.84
CA GLY A 47 2.34 -0.28 -17.24
C GLY A 47 1.20 0.10 -18.19
N ASN A 48 -0.04 0.09 -17.71
CA ASN A 48 -1.24 0.42 -18.48
C ASN A 48 -1.71 1.87 -18.28
N ALA A 49 -0.90 2.74 -17.65
CA ALA A 49 -1.26 4.12 -17.33
C ALA A 49 -2.60 4.22 -16.56
N SER A 50 -2.89 3.28 -15.66
CA SER A 50 -4.16 3.18 -14.94
C SER A 50 -4.00 3.31 -13.42
N LEU A 51 -3.02 4.11 -12.99
CA LEU A 51 -2.83 4.45 -11.58
C LEU A 51 -3.96 5.35 -11.07
N VAL A 52 -4.12 5.38 -9.75
CA VAL A 52 -4.96 6.36 -9.04
C VAL A 52 -4.05 7.14 -8.09
N TYR A 53 -3.96 8.46 -8.29
CA TYR A 53 -3.18 9.34 -7.42
C TYR A 53 -4.03 9.94 -6.29
N TYR A 54 -3.46 10.02 -5.10
CA TYR A 54 -3.94 10.87 -4.00
C TYR A 54 -3.16 12.18 -4.03
N ALA A 55 -3.70 13.20 -4.71
CA ALA A 55 -2.99 14.45 -4.96
C ALA A 55 -3.28 15.47 -3.84
N GLY A 56 -2.28 15.71 -2.98
CA GLY A 56 -2.34 16.69 -1.88
C GLY A 56 -1.35 17.81 -2.10
N GLY A 57 -1.85 19.03 -2.20
CA GLY A 57 -1.08 20.23 -2.46
C GLY A 57 -1.97 21.41 -2.76
N ASP A 58 -1.38 22.49 -3.24
CA ASP A 58 -2.13 23.66 -3.70
C ASP A 58 -3.05 23.31 -4.89
N LYS A 59 -4.27 23.87 -4.89
CA LYS A 59 -5.29 23.56 -5.90
C LYS A 59 -4.83 23.92 -7.31
N GLU A 60 -4.27 25.11 -7.46
CA GLU A 60 -3.82 25.62 -8.77
C GLU A 60 -2.62 24.80 -9.27
N LEU A 61 -1.76 24.37 -8.36
CA LEU A 61 -0.66 23.45 -8.67
C LEU A 61 -1.18 22.11 -9.20
N ILE A 62 -2.17 21.52 -8.54
CA ILE A 62 -2.77 20.25 -8.96
C ILE A 62 -3.41 20.40 -10.35
N GLU A 63 -4.15 21.47 -10.59
CA GLU A 63 -4.78 21.75 -11.89
C GLU A 63 -3.75 21.91 -12.99
N ARG A 64 -2.65 22.62 -12.74
CA ARG A 64 -1.55 22.78 -13.69
C ARG A 64 -0.84 21.46 -14.00
N LEU A 65 -0.71 20.57 -13.02
CA LEU A 65 -0.02 19.28 -13.17
C LEU A 65 -0.95 18.15 -13.64
N GLN A 66 -2.24 18.36 -13.67
CA GLN A 66 -3.22 17.34 -14.06
C GLN A 66 -2.89 16.67 -15.38
N PRO A 67 -2.58 17.39 -16.49
CA PRO A 67 -2.25 16.75 -17.78
C PRO A 67 -1.00 15.85 -17.68
N PHE A 68 -0.03 16.21 -16.82
CA PHE A 68 1.15 15.38 -16.58
C PHE A 68 0.78 14.11 -15.80
N LEU A 69 -0.01 14.20 -14.74
CA LEU A 69 -0.42 13.05 -13.94
C LEU A 69 -1.32 12.09 -14.74
N GLU A 70 -2.16 12.60 -15.63
CA GLU A 70 -3.05 11.81 -16.49
C GLU A 70 -2.28 10.96 -17.52
N THR A 71 -1.00 11.24 -17.78
CA THR A 71 -0.17 10.38 -18.64
C THR A 71 0.06 8.99 -18.06
N THR A 72 -0.15 8.80 -16.75
CA THR A 72 0.12 7.55 -16.04
C THR A 72 -1.05 7.08 -15.17
N ALA A 73 -2.13 7.85 -15.10
CA ALA A 73 -3.27 7.58 -14.23
C ALA A 73 -4.61 7.76 -14.93
N THR A 74 -5.58 6.97 -14.50
CA THR A 74 -6.99 7.13 -14.90
C THR A 74 -7.78 7.97 -13.92
N GLN A 75 -7.24 8.20 -12.70
CA GLN A 75 -7.94 9.00 -11.69
C GLN A 75 -6.94 9.79 -10.85
N ILE A 76 -7.27 11.06 -10.62
CA ILE A 76 -6.55 11.94 -9.69
C ILE A 76 -7.53 12.36 -8.61
N MET A 77 -7.38 11.78 -7.42
CA MET A 77 -8.18 12.12 -6.25
C MET A 77 -7.52 13.29 -5.53
N ARG A 78 -8.13 14.48 -5.62
CA ARG A 78 -7.67 15.65 -4.87
C ARG A 78 -8.00 15.48 -3.39
N VAL A 79 -7.01 15.73 -2.54
CA VAL A 79 -7.14 15.61 -1.09
C VAL A 79 -6.72 16.92 -0.40
N PRO A 80 -7.17 17.16 0.84
CA PRO A 80 -7.07 18.49 1.48
C PRO A 80 -5.62 19.01 1.68
N SER A 81 -4.64 18.13 1.78
CA SER A 81 -3.25 18.53 2.03
C SER A 81 -2.25 17.42 1.64
N PRO A 82 -0.94 17.76 1.53
CA PRO A 82 0.09 16.75 1.35
C PRO A 82 0.09 15.65 2.43
N LEU A 83 -0.17 16.01 3.67
CA LEU A 83 -0.28 15.04 4.79
C LEU A 83 -1.51 14.15 4.64
N ALA A 84 -2.64 14.68 4.18
CA ALA A 84 -3.83 13.88 3.91
C ALA A 84 -3.56 12.81 2.84
N ALA A 85 -2.78 13.13 1.82
CA ALA A 85 -2.38 12.15 0.80
C ALA A 85 -1.57 10.98 1.39
N THR A 86 -0.60 11.29 2.27
CA THR A 86 0.17 10.26 3.01
C THR A 86 -0.74 9.41 3.89
N ILE A 87 -1.62 10.03 4.68
CA ILE A 87 -2.55 9.32 5.57
C ILE A 87 -3.45 8.37 4.78
N LEU A 88 -4.06 8.83 3.71
CA LEU A 88 -4.93 8.02 2.86
C LEU A 88 -4.18 6.86 2.22
N LYS A 89 -2.97 7.11 1.70
CA LYS A 89 -2.14 6.05 1.13
C LYS A 89 -1.80 4.98 2.15
N LEU A 90 -1.39 5.36 3.34
CA LEU A 90 -1.07 4.42 4.40
C LEU A 90 -2.31 3.65 4.88
N THR A 91 -3.44 4.33 5.09
CA THR A 91 -4.66 3.65 5.58
C THR A 91 -5.30 2.73 4.54
N THR A 92 -5.20 3.03 3.25
CA THR A 92 -5.61 2.07 2.20
C THR A 92 -4.68 0.86 2.12
N ASN A 93 -3.37 1.05 2.32
CA ASN A 93 -2.42 -0.06 2.42
C ASN A 93 -2.64 -0.91 3.69
N LEU A 94 -3.14 -0.31 4.79
CA LEU A 94 -3.55 -1.06 5.99
C LEU A 94 -4.64 -2.10 5.65
N ILE A 95 -5.67 -1.70 4.91
CA ILE A 95 -6.72 -2.62 4.47
C ILE A 95 -6.11 -3.72 3.58
N THR A 96 -5.23 -3.35 2.66
CA THR A 96 -4.54 -4.30 1.77
C THR A 96 -3.76 -5.35 2.56
N ALA A 97 -2.94 -4.92 3.52
CA ALA A 97 -2.13 -5.81 4.36
C ALA A 97 -2.99 -6.75 5.21
N SER A 98 -4.01 -6.18 5.88
CA SER A 98 -4.91 -6.93 6.76
C SER A 98 -5.77 -7.94 6.00
N THR A 99 -6.22 -7.60 4.80
CA THR A 99 -6.99 -8.51 3.93
C THR A 99 -6.15 -9.73 3.52
N VAL A 100 -4.89 -9.51 3.13
CA VAL A 100 -4.01 -10.64 2.76
C VAL A 100 -3.67 -11.51 3.97
N GLN A 101 -3.50 -10.92 5.15
CA GLN A 101 -3.33 -11.70 6.39
C GLN A 101 -4.58 -12.55 6.68
N ALA A 102 -5.77 -11.98 6.63
CA ALA A 102 -7.02 -12.71 6.86
C ALA A 102 -7.23 -13.83 5.82
N LEU A 103 -6.90 -13.56 4.55
CA LEU A 103 -6.96 -14.57 3.49
C LEU A 103 -5.99 -15.73 3.75
N ALA A 104 -4.77 -15.43 4.22
CA ALA A 104 -3.76 -16.43 4.57
C ALA A 104 -4.24 -17.36 5.69
N GLU A 105 -4.83 -16.78 6.73
CA GLU A 105 -5.42 -17.52 7.85
C GLU A 105 -6.61 -18.39 7.38
N GLY A 106 -7.52 -17.80 6.59
CA GLY A 106 -8.67 -18.52 6.06
C GLY A 106 -8.28 -19.71 5.16
N LEU A 107 -7.32 -19.52 4.24
CA LEU A 107 -6.79 -20.62 3.42
C LEU A 107 -6.19 -21.74 4.29
N SER A 108 -5.50 -21.38 5.36
CA SER A 108 -4.84 -22.35 6.24
C SER A 108 -5.82 -23.12 7.10
N ILE A 109 -6.85 -22.46 7.64
CA ILE A 109 -7.93 -23.09 8.40
C ILE A 109 -8.68 -24.10 7.50
N ASN A 110 -9.04 -23.69 6.28
CA ASN A 110 -9.73 -24.57 5.33
C ASN A 110 -8.86 -25.79 4.96
N ALA A 111 -7.58 -25.57 4.69
CA ALA A 111 -6.65 -26.66 4.38
C ALA A 111 -6.53 -27.65 5.55
N ALA A 112 -6.47 -27.16 6.80
CA ALA A 112 -6.42 -28.02 8.00
C ALA A 112 -7.70 -28.87 8.18
N HIS A 113 -8.82 -28.46 7.62
CA HIS A 113 -10.08 -29.20 7.61
C HIS A 113 -10.35 -29.97 6.30
N GLY A 114 -9.32 -30.11 5.45
CA GLY A 114 -9.44 -30.86 4.20
C GLY A 114 -10.24 -30.16 3.09
N ILE A 115 -10.51 -28.85 3.22
CA ILE A 115 -11.20 -28.07 2.20
C ILE A 115 -10.16 -27.52 1.22
N PRO A 116 -10.27 -27.86 -0.08
CA PRO A 116 -9.35 -27.35 -1.10
C PRO A 116 -9.39 -25.83 -1.23
N ALA A 117 -8.23 -25.23 -1.54
CA ALA A 117 -8.12 -23.79 -1.71
C ALA A 117 -9.09 -23.22 -2.76
N ASP A 118 -9.26 -23.94 -3.89
CA ASP A 118 -10.17 -23.51 -4.96
C ASP A 118 -11.64 -23.48 -4.48
N THR A 119 -12.05 -24.46 -3.65
CA THR A 119 -13.39 -24.47 -3.04
C THR A 119 -13.58 -23.26 -2.13
N TYR A 120 -12.59 -22.94 -1.30
CA TYR A 120 -12.65 -21.77 -0.41
C TYR A 120 -12.69 -20.46 -1.20
N LEU A 121 -11.85 -20.33 -2.21
CA LEU A 121 -11.80 -19.11 -3.05
C LEU A 121 -13.13 -18.92 -3.81
N SER A 122 -13.72 -19.99 -4.35
CA SER A 122 -15.05 -19.95 -4.99
C SER A 122 -16.16 -19.56 -4.02
N ALA A 123 -16.06 -19.96 -2.75
CA ALA A 123 -17.02 -19.56 -1.73
C ALA A 123 -16.93 -18.06 -1.35
N ILE A 124 -15.77 -17.44 -1.57
CA ILE A 124 -15.58 -15.99 -1.37
C ILE A 124 -16.23 -15.18 -2.50
N GLU A 125 -16.21 -15.66 -3.74
CA GLU A 125 -16.67 -14.89 -4.91
C GLU A 125 -18.06 -14.23 -4.76
N PRO A 126 -19.12 -14.94 -4.28
CA PRO A 126 -20.43 -14.33 -4.06
C PRO A 126 -20.55 -13.58 -2.74
N ASN A 127 -19.50 -13.56 -1.90
CA ASN A 127 -19.55 -13.00 -0.56
C ASN A 127 -19.18 -11.51 -0.56
N ALA A 128 -19.70 -10.76 0.41
CA ALA A 128 -19.39 -9.34 0.58
C ALA A 128 -17.91 -9.04 0.83
N CYS A 129 -17.10 -10.03 1.25
CA CYS A 129 -15.66 -9.88 1.39
C CYS A 129 -14.89 -10.09 0.08
N ALA A 130 -15.55 -10.40 -1.03
CA ALA A 130 -14.92 -10.48 -2.33
C ALA A 130 -14.31 -9.14 -2.73
N SER A 131 -13.10 -9.18 -3.28
CA SER A 131 -12.42 -7.99 -3.78
C SER A 131 -11.41 -8.37 -4.87
N THR A 132 -11.03 -7.39 -5.71
CA THR A 132 -9.97 -7.56 -6.70
C THR A 132 -8.67 -8.04 -6.06
N LEU A 133 -8.37 -7.60 -4.83
CA LEU A 133 -7.19 -8.05 -4.09
C LEU A 133 -7.25 -9.54 -3.77
N VAL A 134 -8.39 -10.04 -3.28
CA VAL A 134 -8.59 -11.46 -2.96
C VAL A 134 -8.50 -12.30 -4.24
N GLN A 135 -9.14 -11.84 -5.33
CA GLN A 135 -9.10 -12.53 -6.63
C GLN A 135 -7.68 -12.62 -7.20
N MET A 136 -6.85 -11.59 -6.98
CA MET A 136 -5.46 -11.57 -7.45
C MET A 136 -4.54 -12.41 -6.56
N LYS A 137 -4.66 -12.30 -5.23
CA LYS A 137 -3.73 -12.92 -4.28
C LYS A 137 -4.09 -14.37 -3.92
N GLY A 138 -5.37 -14.70 -3.85
CA GLY A 138 -5.83 -16.04 -3.47
C GLY A 138 -5.24 -17.16 -4.32
N PRO A 139 -5.40 -17.13 -5.66
CA PRO A 139 -4.82 -18.15 -6.54
C PRO A 139 -3.29 -18.23 -6.48
N SER A 140 -2.59 -17.10 -6.37
CA SER A 140 -1.13 -17.07 -6.24
C SER A 140 -0.68 -17.72 -4.92
N MET A 141 -1.35 -17.40 -3.81
CA MET A 141 -1.09 -18.01 -2.50
C MET A 141 -1.35 -19.53 -2.52
N ALA A 142 -2.45 -19.96 -3.10
CA ALA A 142 -2.81 -21.37 -3.22
C ALA A 142 -1.73 -22.16 -3.99
N LYS A 143 -1.23 -21.61 -5.09
CA LYS A 143 -0.17 -22.18 -5.92
C LYS A 143 1.24 -22.05 -5.31
N GLY A 144 1.42 -21.20 -4.30
CA GLY A 144 2.74 -20.90 -3.72
C GLY A 144 3.58 -19.99 -4.61
N ASP A 145 2.95 -19.24 -5.51
CA ASP A 145 3.61 -18.22 -6.33
C ASP A 145 3.65 -16.89 -5.58
N TYR A 146 4.84 -16.45 -5.23
CA TYR A 146 5.11 -15.20 -4.52
C TYR A 146 5.97 -14.25 -5.35
N SER A 147 5.84 -14.33 -6.68
CA SER A 147 6.43 -13.34 -7.61
C SER A 147 5.96 -11.94 -7.25
N PRO A 148 6.84 -10.96 -7.02
CA PRO A 148 6.47 -9.71 -6.39
C PRO A 148 5.67 -8.79 -7.31
N HIS A 149 4.42 -8.51 -6.94
CA HIS A 149 3.68 -7.32 -7.37
C HIS A 149 3.91 -6.15 -6.40
N PHE A 150 4.10 -6.47 -5.13
CA PHE A 150 4.52 -5.55 -4.06
C PHE A 150 5.31 -6.35 -3.02
N SER A 151 6.58 -5.98 -2.81
CA SER A 151 7.47 -6.75 -1.97
C SER A 151 7.08 -6.72 -0.49
N LEU A 152 7.41 -7.81 0.23
CA LEU A 152 7.18 -7.91 1.67
C LEU A 152 7.89 -6.78 2.43
N SER A 153 9.15 -6.48 2.08
CA SER A 153 9.92 -5.40 2.70
C SER A 153 9.24 -4.04 2.56
N ASN A 154 8.67 -3.73 1.39
CA ASN A 154 7.94 -2.49 1.17
C ASN A 154 6.62 -2.44 1.95
N MET A 155 5.85 -3.54 1.98
CA MET A 155 4.62 -3.58 2.77
C MET A 155 4.91 -3.50 4.27
N LEU A 156 5.98 -4.15 4.75
CA LEU A 156 6.42 -4.06 6.15
C LEU A 156 6.82 -2.62 6.52
N LYS A 157 7.55 -1.94 5.64
CA LYS A 157 7.87 -0.52 5.80
C LYS A 157 6.60 0.31 5.96
N ASP A 158 5.65 0.14 5.04
CA ASP A 158 4.37 0.86 5.09
C ASP A 158 3.58 0.53 6.37
N ALA A 159 3.56 -0.75 6.78
CA ALA A 159 2.90 -1.18 8.03
C ALA A 159 3.49 -0.50 9.28
N ARG A 160 4.81 -0.33 9.34
CA ARG A 160 5.48 0.41 10.42
C ARG A 160 5.07 1.89 10.42
N TYR A 161 4.96 2.51 9.25
CA TYR A 161 4.45 3.89 9.11
C TYR A 161 2.99 4.01 9.58
N MET A 162 2.15 3.01 9.31
CA MET A 162 0.77 2.97 9.80
C MET A 162 0.70 2.90 11.33
N LEU A 163 1.55 2.08 11.96
CA LEU A 163 1.65 1.99 13.42
C LEU A 163 2.11 3.31 14.03
N ASP A 164 3.07 3.98 13.41
CA ASP A 164 3.55 5.28 13.86
C ASP A 164 2.45 6.34 13.74
N LEU A 165 1.76 6.37 12.61
CA LEU A 165 0.62 7.26 12.37
C LEU A 165 -0.50 7.06 13.42
N ALA A 166 -0.84 5.82 13.73
CA ALA A 166 -1.84 5.50 14.75
C ALA A 166 -1.39 5.96 16.15
N ARG A 167 -0.12 5.70 16.50
CA ARG A 167 0.46 6.14 17.79
C ARG A 167 0.41 7.66 17.95
N ARG A 168 0.70 8.42 16.90
CA ARG A 168 0.60 9.90 16.88
C ARG A 168 -0.81 10.38 17.16
N ALA A 169 -1.81 9.63 16.69
CA ALA A 169 -3.23 9.92 16.95
C ALA A 169 -3.73 9.38 18.29
N GLY A 170 -2.87 8.78 19.13
CA GLY A 170 -3.27 8.15 20.39
C GLY A 170 -4.09 6.86 20.20
N LEU A 171 -4.05 6.25 19.02
CA LEU A 171 -4.85 5.07 18.69
C LEU A 171 -4.05 3.78 18.86
N LYS A 172 -4.74 2.73 19.31
CA LYS A 172 -4.23 1.35 19.29
C LYS A 172 -4.86 0.61 18.11
N THR A 173 -4.03 0.02 17.27
CA THR A 173 -4.44 -0.69 16.04
C THR A 173 -3.94 -2.14 16.08
N PRO A 174 -4.53 -3.01 16.93
CA PRO A 174 -4.00 -4.36 17.16
C PRO A 174 -3.99 -5.23 15.90
N GLY A 175 -4.93 -5.05 14.98
CA GLY A 175 -4.99 -5.81 13.73
C GLY A 175 -3.72 -5.62 12.89
N ILE A 176 -3.38 -4.37 12.57
CA ILE A 176 -2.17 -4.10 11.78
C ILE A 176 -0.89 -4.36 12.58
N ALA A 177 -0.91 -4.23 13.91
CA ALA A 177 0.24 -4.58 14.75
C ALA A 177 0.57 -6.07 14.62
N ASN A 178 -0.42 -6.96 14.77
CA ASN A 178 -0.22 -8.39 14.56
C ASN A 178 0.26 -8.70 13.13
N THR A 179 -0.36 -8.10 12.10
CA THR A 179 0.05 -8.28 10.72
C THR A 179 1.51 -7.85 10.49
N THR A 180 1.93 -6.73 11.11
CA THR A 180 3.31 -6.23 11.05
C THR A 180 4.29 -7.23 11.66
N ASP A 181 3.97 -7.80 12.83
CA ASP A 181 4.79 -8.81 13.49
C ASP A 181 4.96 -10.09 12.62
N GLN A 182 3.90 -10.49 11.94
CA GLN A 182 3.96 -11.63 11.02
C GLN A 182 4.83 -11.31 9.79
N MET A 183 4.71 -10.11 9.22
CA MET A 183 5.57 -9.65 8.13
C MET A 183 7.03 -9.61 8.57
N GLN A 184 7.31 -9.11 9.78
CA GLN A 184 8.66 -9.05 10.32
C GLN A 184 9.31 -10.42 10.38
N LYS A 185 8.60 -11.43 10.92
CA LYS A 185 9.10 -12.82 11.00
C LYS A 185 9.50 -13.37 9.62
N ARG A 186 8.70 -13.11 8.59
CA ARG A 186 9.01 -13.55 7.22
C ARG A 186 10.18 -12.78 6.62
N ASN A 187 10.25 -11.48 6.88
CA ASN A 187 11.37 -10.65 6.44
C ASN A 187 12.71 -11.10 7.07
N ASP A 188 12.70 -11.47 8.36
CA ASP A 188 13.89 -11.96 9.07
C ASP A 188 14.39 -13.31 8.53
N LEU A 189 13.52 -14.05 7.84
CA LEU A 189 13.88 -15.27 7.12
C LEU A 189 14.44 -15.01 5.70
N GLY A 190 14.68 -13.75 5.34
CA GLY A 190 15.24 -13.36 4.05
C GLY A 190 14.23 -13.30 2.90
N GLU A 191 12.92 -13.30 3.19
CA GLU A 191 11.86 -13.29 2.16
C GLU A 191 11.37 -11.90 1.78
N GLY A 192 12.12 -10.85 2.12
CA GLY A 192 11.76 -9.45 1.91
C GLY A 192 11.45 -9.06 0.47
N GLU A 193 12.10 -9.69 -0.50
CA GLU A 193 11.92 -9.41 -1.93
C GLU A 193 10.76 -10.20 -2.56
N SER A 194 10.19 -11.17 -1.85
CA SER A 194 9.00 -11.89 -2.28
C SER A 194 7.75 -10.99 -2.17
N ASP A 195 6.68 -11.35 -2.88
CA ASP A 195 5.39 -10.71 -2.69
C ASP A 195 4.92 -10.84 -1.24
N PHE A 196 4.31 -9.77 -0.69
CA PHE A 196 3.88 -9.78 0.71
C PHE A 196 2.82 -10.84 1.05
N SER A 197 2.17 -11.44 0.04
CA SER A 197 1.30 -12.61 0.22
C SER A 197 2.04 -13.88 0.69
N ILE A 198 3.38 -13.85 0.72
CA ILE A 198 4.21 -14.91 1.33
C ILE A 198 3.89 -15.12 2.83
N LEU A 199 3.16 -14.20 3.46
CA LEU A 199 2.58 -14.38 4.79
C LEU A 199 1.86 -15.74 4.93
N TYR A 200 1.25 -16.26 3.88
CA TYR A 200 0.59 -17.57 3.89
C TYR A 200 1.52 -18.73 4.27
N ARG A 201 2.83 -18.63 3.98
CA ARG A 201 3.79 -19.67 4.35
C ARG A 201 3.91 -19.91 5.85
N GLN A 202 3.52 -18.95 6.70
CA GLN A 202 3.58 -19.11 8.15
C GLN A 202 2.60 -20.17 8.65
N PHE A 203 1.52 -20.38 7.93
CA PHE A 203 0.44 -21.25 8.33
C PHE A 203 0.48 -22.60 7.64
N LYS A 204 1.37 -22.80 6.66
CA LYS A 204 1.57 -24.14 6.07
C LYS A 204 2.24 -25.03 7.11
N GLN A 205 1.52 -26.07 7.55
CA GLN A 205 2.09 -27.15 8.36
C GLN A 205 3.25 -27.79 7.55
N LYS A 206 4.35 -28.09 8.26
CA LYS A 206 5.49 -28.81 7.69
C LYS A 206 5.11 -30.24 7.34
#